data_630df72889385ed82eacd35beb78c8be
#
_entry.id   630df72889385ed82eacd35beb78c8be
#
_cell.length_a   1.000
_cell.length_b   1.000
_cell.length_c   1.000
_cell.angle_alpha   90.00
_cell.angle_beta   90.00
_cell.angle_gamma   90.00
#
_symmetry.space_group_name_H-M   'P 1'
#
loop_
_entity.id
_entity.type
_entity.pdbx_description
1 polymer ?
#
loop_
_entity_poly.entity_id
_entity_poly.type
_entity_poly.pdbx_seq_one_letter_code
_entity_poly.pdbx_strand_id
1 'polypeptide(L)'
;MYQTMSLPLYSGSFEEYHGWGDLRAELAALGCDGMEGIWSGEEFPEDLPADLVIGYHLAFYPDWLDFYRDDRRALKRKFGSLDAAARFYGGPGPETLLEQYRADLRRAAGLNPHYVVFHVSDVSIEEG
;
A
#
# COMPACT_ATOMS: atom_id res chain seq x y z
N MET A 1 10.24 20.29 -0.29
CA MET A 1 9.47 19.24 -0.98
C MET A 1 10.36 18.04 -1.22
N TYR A 2 9.87 16.85 -0.97
CA TYR A 2 10.61 15.62 -1.21
C TYR A 2 10.38 15.09 -2.62
N GLN A 3 11.43 14.54 -3.21
CA GLN A 3 11.35 13.77 -4.46
C GLN A 3 11.63 12.32 -4.14
N THR A 4 10.74 11.42 -4.53
CA THR A 4 10.81 10.01 -4.19
C THR A 4 10.55 9.13 -5.39
N MET A 5 11.08 7.91 -5.34
CA MET A 5 10.78 6.82 -6.27
C MET A 5 9.93 5.78 -5.55
N SER A 6 8.82 5.37 -6.14
CA SER A 6 7.93 4.36 -5.55
C SER A 6 8.48 2.95 -5.72
N LEU A 7 8.57 2.21 -4.63
CA LEU A 7 9.03 0.81 -4.63
C LEU A 7 8.21 -0.02 -3.64
N PRO A 8 7.81 -1.23 -4.03
CA PRO A 8 7.28 -2.20 -3.07
C PRO A 8 8.37 -2.58 -2.06
N LEU A 9 8.01 -2.64 -0.78
CA LEU A 9 8.97 -2.89 0.30
C LEU A 9 9.08 -4.38 0.63
N TYR A 10 9.61 -5.16 -0.29
CA TYR A 10 9.94 -6.58 -0.05
C TYR A 10 11.27 -6.91 -0.71
N SER A 11 11.89 -8.00 -0.27
CA SER A 11 13.25 -8.36 -0.71
C SER A 11 13.42 -8.43 -2.21
N GLY A 12 12.42 -8.92 -2.95
CA GLY A 12 12.46 -9.03 -4.41
C GLY A 12 12.62 -7.71 -5.13
N SER A 13 12.12 -6.60 -4.57
CA SER A 13 12.27 -5.26 -5.16
C SER A 13 13.71 -4.77 -5.18
N PHE A 14 14.55 -5.33 -4.33
CA PHE A 14 15.91 -4.87 -4.11
C PHE A 14 16.98 -5.82 -4.64
N GLU A 15 16.57 -6.92 -5.26
CA GLU A 15 17.49 -7.96 -5.77
C GLU A 15 18.48 -7.44 -6.83
N GLU A 16 18.06 -6.46 -7.61
CA GLU A 16 18.94 -5.86 -8.64
C GLU A 16 20.03 -4.94 -8.09
N TYR A 17 19.94 -4.57 -6.81
CA TYR A 17 20.92 -3.72 -6.16
C TYR A 17 21.92 -4.56 -5.37
N HIS A 18 23.19 -4.14 -5.37
CA HIS A 18 24.27 -4.80 -4.63
C HIS A 18 24.36 -4.31 -3.17
N GLY A 19 23.23 -4.08 -2.56
CA GLY A 19 23.11 -3.58 -1.20
C GLY A 19 22.50 -2.18 -1.13
N TRP A 20 22.24 -1.72 0.08
CA TRP A 20 21.55 -0.44 0.31
C TRP A 20 22.37 0.78 -0.14
N GLY A 21 23.71 0.67 -0.09
CA GLY A 21 24.59 1.73 -0.60
C GLY A 21 24.43 1.95 -2.11
N ASP A 22 24.26 0.88 -2.87
CA ASP A 22 24.00 0.95 -4.30
C ASP A 22 22.66 1.62 -4.60
N LEU A 23 21.62 1.25 -3.88
CA LEU A 23 20.31 1.89 -3.98
C LEU A 23 20.37 3.38 -3.61
N ARG A 24 21.08 3.74 -2.54
CA ARG A 24 21.29 5.14 -2.15
C ARG A 24 21.95 5.95 -3.24
N ALA A 25 22.97 5.39 -3.88
CA ALA A 25 23.70 6.06 -4.95
C ALA A 25 22.80 6.27 -6.17
N GLU A 26 21.97 5.30 -6.52
CA GLU A 26 21.05 5.42 -7.64
C GLU A 26 19.94 6.45 -7.37
N LEU A 27 19.35 6.44 -6.19
CA LEU A 27 18.37 7.45 -5.77
C LEU A 27 18.97 8.86 -5.84
N ALA A 28 20.18 9.04 -5.36
CA ALA A 28 20.87 10.32 -5.42
C ALA A 28 21.14 10.75 -6.86
N ALA A 29 21.56 9.83 -7.74
CA ALA A 29 21.78 10.10 -9.16
C ALA A 29 20.51 10.53 -9.89
N LEU A 30 19.34 10.02 -9.46
CA LEU A 30 18.03 10.40 -9.99
C LEU A 30 17.47 11.69 -9.36
N GLY A 31 18.18 12.27 -8.40
CA GLY A 31 17.71 13.46 -7.68
C GLY A 31 16.62 13.16 -6.66
N CYS A 32 16.49 11.91 -6.23
CA CYS A 32 15.52 11.49 -5.24
C CYS A 32 16.09 11.57 -3.82
N ASP A 33 15.28 12.05 -2.88
CA ASP A 33 15.63 12.08 -1.46
C ASP A 33 15.53 10.69 -0.80
N GLY A 34 14.72 9.82 -1.37
CA GLY A 34 14.52 8.46 -0.91
C GLY A 34 13.40 7.77 -1.67
N MET A 35 12.79 6.77 -1.02
CA MET A 35 11.69 5.99 -1.59
C MET A 35 10.35 6.41 -1.02
N GLU A 36 9.30 6.23 -1.82
CA GLU A 36 7.94 6.07 -1.33
C GLU A 36 7.64 4.57 -1.33
N GLY A 37 7.56 3.99 -0.14
CA GLY A 37 7.37 2.56 0.01
C GLY A 37 5.92 2.14 -0.05
N ILE A 38 5.65 0.94 -0.56
CA ILE A 38 4.32 0.34 -0.64
C ILE A 38 4.38 -1.07 -0.03
N TRP A 39 3.37 -1.41 0.76
CA TRP A 39 3.20 -2.79 1.24
C TRP A 39 2.81 -3.73 0.10
N SER A 40 3.57 -4.80 -0.07
CA SER A 40 3.35 -5.79 -1.15
C SER A 40 2.64 -7.06 -0.69
N GLY A 41 2.35 -7.19 0.60
CA GLY A 41 1.85 -8.42 1.20
C GLY A 41 2.95 -9.29 1.81
N GLU A 42 4.22 -8.93 1.62
CA GLU A 42 5.37 -9.63 2.19
C GLU A 42 6.06 -8.78 3.24
N GLU A 43 6.70 -9.43 4.21
CA GLU A 43 7.45 -8.72 5.25
C GLU A 43 8.54 -7.84 4.66
N PHE A 44 8.80 -6.72 5.32
CA PHE A 44 9.92 -5.85 4.96
C PHE A 44 11.24 -6.58 5.19
N PRO A 45 12.28 -6.29 4.36
CA PRO A 45 13.62 -6.77 4.68
C PRO A 45 14.02 -6.34 6.10
N GLU A 46 14.62 -7.26 6.86
CA GLU A 46 15.02 -6.99 8.26
C GLU A 46 15.99 -5.81 8.37
N ASP A 47 16.84 -5.66 7.37
CA ASP A 47 17.88 -4.61 7.31
C ASP A 47 17.45 -3.38 6.50
N LEU A 48 16.15 -3.24 6.19
CA LEU A 48 15.63 -2.08 5.45
C LEU A 48 15.97 -0.78 6.20
N PRO A 49 16.75 0.13 5.58
CA PRO A 49 17.07 1.40 6.23
C PRO A 49 15.83 2.31 6.27
N ALA A 50 15.32 2.56 7.46
CA ALA A 50 14.14 3.39 7.64
C ALA A 50 14.31 4.81 7.08
N ASP A 51 15.53 5.35 7.12
CA ASP A 51 15.82 6.68 6.59
C ASP A 51 15.71 6.79 5.07
N LEU A 52 15.75 5.68 4.34
CA LEU A 52 15.47 5.65 2.89
C LEU A 52 13.98 5.75 2.57
N VAL A 53 13.11 5.38 3.50
CA VAL A 53 11.67 5.42 3.31
C VAL A 53 11.15 6.80 3.72
N ILE A 54 11.20 7.74 2.81
CA ILE A 54 10.76 9.14 3.03
C ILE A 54 9.24 9.21 3.10
N GLY A 55 8.55 8.51 2.21
CA GLY A 55 7.11 8.41 2.18
C GLY A 55 6.62 6.97 2.25
N TYR A 56 5.37 6.81 2.68
CA TYR A 56 4.72 5.51 2.70
C TYR A 56 3.35 5.62 2.04
N HIS A 57 3.14 4.82 1.00
CA HIS A 57 1.87 4.72 0.32
C HIS A 57 1.06 3.60 0.94
N LEU A 58 -0.04 3.94 1.60
CA LEU A 58 -0.94 2.95 2.17
C LEU A 58 -1.53 2.08 1.08
N ALA A 59 -1.79 0.83 1.42
CA ALA A 59 -2.54 -0.07 0.56
C ALA A 59 -3.86 0.58 0.17
N PHE A 60 -4.23 0.42 -1.09
CA PHE A 60 -5.46 1.01 -1.57
C PHE A 60 -6.32 -0.07 -2.22
N TYR A 61 -7.61 0.05 -1.99
CA TYR A 61 -8.59 -0.92 -2.47
C TYR A 61 -9.54 -0.20 -3.44
N PRO A 62 -9.49 -0.50 -4.75
CA PRO A 62 -10.43 0.10 -5.69
C PRO A 62 -11.86 -0.31 -5.35
N ASP A 63 -12.79 0.61 -5.56
CA ASP A 63 -14.22 0.39 -5.35
C ASP A 63 -14.57 -0.03 -3.91
N TRP A 64 -13.81 0.46 -2.93
CA TRP A 64 -14.01 0.12 -1.52
C TRP A 64 -15.36 0.61 -0.96
N LEU A 65 -15.97 1.60 -1.59
CA LEU A 65 -17.19 2.24 -1.07
C LEU A 65 -18.37 1.27 -0.97
N ASP A 66 -18.57 0.44 -2.00
CA ASP A 66 -19.66 -0.54 -1.97
C ASP A 66 -19.43 -1.63 -0.94
N PHE A 67 -18.18 -2.01 -0.72
CA PHE A 67 -17.83 -2.95 0.34
C PHE A 67 -18.05 -2.33 1.73
N TYR A 68 -17.67 -1.07 1.90
CA TYR A 68 -17.87 -0.34 3.16
C TYR A 68 -19.37 -0.18 3.48
N ARG A 69 -20.21 0.06 2.47
CA ARG A 69 -21.65 0.19 2.61
C ARG A 69 -22.37 -1.16 2.73
N ASP A 70 -21.67 -2.27 2.58
CA ASP A 70 -22.23 -3.62 2.50
C ASP A 70 -23.26 -3.76 1.36
N ASP A 71 -23.01 -3.12 0.23
CA ASP A 71 -23.86 -3.22 -0.95
C ASP A 71 -23.62 -4.57 -1.65
N ARG A 72 -24.33 -5.58 -1.17
CA ARG A 72 -24.20 -6.96 -1.63
C ARG A 72 -24.54 -7.14 -3.11
N ARG A 73 -25.46 -6.33 -3.63
CA ARG A 73 -25.86 -6.38 -5.03
C ARG A 73 -24.73 -5.91 -5.94
N ALA A 74 -24.17 -4.75 -5.63
CA ALA A 74 -23.03 -4.20 -6.37
C ALA A 74 -21.81 -5.14 -6.29
N LEU A 75 -21.52 -5.68 -5.11
CA LEU A 75 -20.40 -6.61 -4.90
C LEU A 75 -20.58 -7.91 -5.71
N LYS A 76 -21.76 -8.51 -5.71
CA LYS A 76 -22.05 -9.69 -6.52
C LYS A 76 -21.88 -9.42 -8.01
N ARG A 77 -22.33 -8.24 -8.45
CA ARG A 77 -22.21 -7.86 -9.87
C ARG A 77 -20.75 -7.75 -10.29
N LYS A 78 -19.91 -7.12 -9.48
CA LYS A 78 -18.51 -6.91 -9.79
C LYS A 78 -17.65 -8.18 -9.63
N PHE A 79 -17.81 -8.88 -8.51
CA PHE A 79 -16.94 -10.00 -8.16
C PHE A 79 -17.50 -11.37 -8.51
N GLY A 80 -18.77 -11.45 -8.92
CA GLY A 80 -19.46 -12.69 -9.22
C GLY A 80 -20.07 -13.36 -7.99
N SER A 81 -19.51 -13.18 -6.80
CA SER A 81 -20.02 -13.70 -5.54
C SER A 81 -19.54 -12.86 -4.36
N LEU A 82 -20.23 -12.96 -3.23
CA LEU A 82 -19.80 -12.32 -1.99
C LEU A 82 -18.52 -12.94 -1.44
N ASP A 83 -18.30 -14.24 -1.64
CA ASP A 83 -17.07 -14.91 -1.24
C ASP A 83 -15.86 -14.39 -2.01
N ALA A 84 -16.01 -14.12 -3.30
CA ALA A 84 -14.96 -13.53 -4.11
C ALA A 84 -14.62 -12.11 -3.64
N ALA A 85 -15.64 -11.31 -3.32
CA ALA A 85 -15.46 -9.97 -2.76
C ALA A 85 -14.72 -10.03 -1.41
N ALA A 86 -15.13 -10.95 -0.53
CA ALA A 86 -14.49 -11.15 0.77
C ALA A 86 -13.01 -11.52 0.62
N ARG A 87 -12.68 -12.38 -0.34
CA ARG A 87 -11.27 -12.74 -0.61
C ARG A 87 -10.46 -11.53 -1.12
N PHE A 88 -11.06 -10.71 -1.98
CA PHE A 88 -10.38 -9.53 -2.50
C PHE A 88 -10.07 -8.50 -1.40
N TYR A 89 -11.02 -8.23 -0.52
CA TYR A 89 -10.85 -7.25 0.57
C TYR A 89 -10.23 -7.83 1.84
N GLY A 90 -10.02 -9.14 1.91
CA GLY A 90 -9.38 -9.80 3.03
C GLY A 90 -10.30 -10.22 4.16
N GLY A 91 -11.63 -10.14 3.97
CA GLY A 91 -12.62 -10.56 4.98
C GLY A 91 -14.04 -10.22 4.59
N PRO A 92 -15.03 -10.64 5.41
CA PRO A 92 -16.44 -10.65 4.99
C PRO A 92 -17.17 -9.32 5.13
N GLY A 93 -16.65 -8.35 5.86
CA GLY A 93 -17.38 -7.12 6.17
C GLY A 93 -16.53 -5.86 6.20
N PRO A 94 -17.18 -4.69 6.33
CA PRO A 94 -16.49 -3.38 6.28
C PRO A 94 -15.41 -3.20 7.35
N GLU A 95 -15.53 -3.85 8.50
CA GLU A 95 -14.50 -3.83 9.55
C GLU A 95 -13.14 -4.32 9.04
N THR A 96 -13.15 -5.20 8.06
CA THR A 96 -11.93 -5.71 7.43
C THR A 96 -11.10 -4.59 6.82
N LEU A 97 -11.71 -3.61 6.15
CA LEU A 97 -11.01 -2.46 5.59
C LEU A 97 -10.32 -1.65 6.69
N LEU A 98 -11.02 -1.39 7.79
CA LEU A 98 -10.47 -0.65 8.92
C LEU A 98 -9.27 -1.38 9.52
N GLU A 99 -9.37 -2.70 9.69
CA GLU A 99 -8.27 -3.51 10.21
C GLU A 99 -7.05 -3.50 9.27
N GLN A 100 -7.29 -3.58 7.96
CA GLN A 100 -6.23 -3.51 6.95
C GLN A 100 -5.51 -2.15 6.99
N TYR A 101 -6.26 -1.06 7.03
CA TYR A 101 -5.68 0.29 7.12
C TYR A 101 -4.93 0.50 8.43
N ARG A 102 -5.48 0.03 9.56
CA ARG A 102 -4.79 0.10 10.86
C ARG A 102 -3.48 -0.68 10.84
N ALA A 103 -3.49 -1.89 10.30
CA ALA A 103 -2.29 -2.70 10.19
C ALA A 103 -1.23 -2.01 9.31
N ASP A 104 -1.65 -1.40 8.20
CA ASP A 104 -0.76 -0.70 7.30
C ASP A 104 -0.19 0.57 7.93
N LEU A 105 -1.00 1.32 8.67
CA LEU A 105 -0.52 2.48 9.44
C LEU A 105 0.50 2.08 10.52
N ARG A 106 0.33 0.92 11.15
CA ARG A 106 1.32 0.41 12.13
C ARG A 106 2.64 0.08 11.43
N ARG A 107 2.59 -0.54 10.24
CA ARG A 107 3.80 -0.79 9.44
C ARG A 107 4.50 0.51 9.07
N ALA A 108 3.73 1.50 8.60
CA ALA A 108 4.25 2.83 8.29
C ALA A 108 4.90 3.50 9.51
N ALA A 109 4.21 3.44 10.66
CA ALA A 109 4.72 4.04 11.91
C ALA A 109 6.07 3.45 12.32
N GLY A 110 6.30 2.16 12.09
CA GLY A 110 7.57 1.50 12.36
C GLY A 110 8.73 2.04 11.54
N LEU A 111 8.45 2.59 10.36
CA LEU A 111 9.46 3.21 9.47
C LEU A 111 9.61 4.71 9.72
N ASN A 112 8.69 5.34 10.44
CA ASN A 112 8.67 6.76 10.74
C ASN A 112 8.87 7.66 9.49
N PRO A 113 8.06 7.50 8.42
CA PRO A 113 8.21 8.30 7.21
C PRO A 113 7.84 9.77 7.43
N HIS A 114 8.27 10.64 6.51
CA HIS A 114 7.93 12.07 6.56
C HIS A 114 6.49 12.33 6.13
N TYR A 115 5.93 11.46 5.31
CA TYR A 115 4.52 11.57 4.88
C TYR A 115 3.94 10.19 4.57
N VAL A 116 2.60 10.15 4.57
CA VAL A 116 1.82 8.95 4.20
C VAL A 116 0.82 9.36 3.13
N VAL A 117 0.70 8.56 2.08
CA VAL A 117 -0.30 8.75 1.03
C VAL A 117 -1.50 7.85 1.32
N PHE A 118 -2.66 8.44 1.37
CA PHE A 118 -3.92 7.74 1.60
C PHE A 118 -4.93 8.10 0.49
N HIS A 119 -5.46 7.10 -0.18
CA HIS A 119 -6.50 7.29 -1.20
C HIS A 119 -7.87 7.35 -0.54
N VAL A 120 -8.50 8.52 -0.58
CA VAL A 120 -9.79 8.78 0.09
C VAL A 120 -10.97 8.91 -0.87
N SER A 121 -10.70 9.16 -2.14
CA SER A 121 -11.78 9.32 -3.12
C SER A 121 -12.14 8.00 -3.76
N ASP A 122 -13.43 7.74 -3.86
CA ASP A 122 -13.96 6.57 -4.52
C ASP A 122 -15.41 6.84 -4.90
N VAL A 123 -15.91 6.01 -5.80
CA VAL A 123 -17.31 6.05 -6.22
C VAL A 123 -17.92 4.66 -6.09
N SER A 124 -19.22 4.60 -5.98
CA SER A 124 -19.92 3.32 -6.06
C SER A 124 -19.71 2.68 -7.43
N ILE A 125 -19.66 1.35 -7.47
CA ILE A 125 -19.61 0.58 -8.72
C ILE A 125 -20.77 0.98 -9.66
N GLU A 126 -21.92 1.31 -9.10
CA GLU A 126 -23.10 1.71 -9.87
C GLU A 126 -23.04 3.17 -10.35
N GLU A 127 -22.26 4.00 -9.69
CA GLU A 127 -22.07 5.43 -10.02
C GLU A 127 -20.89 5.65 -10.98
N GLY A 128 -19.96 4.71 -10.99
CA GLY A 128 -18.78 4.72 -11.85
C GLY A 128 -19.06 4.07 -13.19
#